data_9cfaa7d3d69446c316c3955a2e6ab610
#
_entry.id   9cfaa7d3d69446c316c3955a2e6ab610
#
_cell.length_a   1.000
_cell.length_b   1.000
_cell.length_c   1.000
_cell.angle_alpha   90.00
_cell.angle_beta   90.00
_cell.angle_gamma   90.00
#
_symmetry.space_group_name_H-M   'P 1'
#
loop_
_entity.id
_entity.type
_entity.pdbx_description
1 polymer ?
#
loop_
_entity_poly.entity_id
_entity_poly.type
_entity_poly.pdbx_seq_one_letter_code
_entity_poly.pdbx_strand_id
1 'polypeptide(L)'
;MLLQHIRKHREDQHNLYVSADNLYFANHRIVELADEFVKEGGTHLYIDEIHKYSGWSREIKQTYDVHPALHIVFTGSSVLDIQKGQSDLSRRAVTYHLQGLSFREFLLLFHDIHSKSFSLEEILSHKVFVDELPHPLPLFREYLATGYYPFSLEPGFNQRIDQVVGQTIEVDVSQYANLQPSTARKLKQMLTIVAGLAPYKPNFEHLAKEVGVSKNNVPDYLTLLERAGMVGLLRDNTAGMRALGKIEKVYVDNPNLMTTLQAGKPNIGNLRETFFYNQMRVNHQVMASKESDFFVSPYTFEIGGRKKGRKQIETVSEGRIVKDDIETGHGIEIPLWYFGMNY
;
A
#
# COMPACT_ATOMS: atom_id res chain seq x y z
N MET A 1 -3.14 5.95 16.41
CA MET A 1 -3.52 7.26 15.80
C MET A 1 -4.90 7.24 15.15
N LEU A 2 -5.22 6.33 14.22
CA LEU A 2 -6.52 6.30 13.54
C LEU A 2 -7.70 6.10 14.50
N LEU A 3 -7.65 5.10 15.38
CA LEU A 3 -8.71 4.84 16.35
C LEU A 3 -8.89 5.98 17.34
N GLN A 4 -7.80 6.61 17.78
CA GLN A 4 -7.87 7.79 18.62
C GLN A 4 -8.52 8.98 17.91
N HIS A 5 -8.25 9.14 16.60
CA HIS A 5 -8.89 10.16 15.79
C HIS A 5 -10.38 9.92 15.66
N ILE A 6 -10.80 8.69 15.33
CA ILE A 6 -12.21 8.31 15.25
C ILE A 6 -12.92 8.56 16.59
N ARG A 7 -12.30 8.18 17.70
CA ARG A 7 -12.84 8.42 19.04
C ARG A 7 -13.02 9.92 19.34
N LYS A 8 -12.06 10.77 18.99
CA LYS A 8 -12.13 12.22 19.24
C LYS A 8 -13.27 12.92 18.49
N HIS A 9 -13.65 12.40 17.32
CA HIS A 9 -14.71 12.98 16.49
C HIS A 9 -16.12 12.43 16.79
N ARG A 10 -16.23 11.50 17.74
CA ARG A 10 -17.52 11.02 18.27
C ARG A 10 -17.66 11.49 19.70
N GLU A 11 -18.50 12.48 19.94
CA GLU A 11 -18.82 13.05 21.27
C GLU A 11 -19.67 12.12 22.15
N ASP A 12 -19.79 10.86 21.78
CA ASP A 12 -20.62 9.88 22.43
C ASP A 12 -19.89 9.31 23.67
N GLN A 13 -20.53 9.38 24.85
CA GLN A 13 -20.03 8.82 26.10
C GLN A 13 -19.95 7.27 26.10
N HIS A 14 -20.52 6.63 25.08
CA HIS A 14 -20.60 5.18 24.94
C HIS A 14 -19.52 4.58 24.03
N ASN A 15 -18.34 5.21 24.01
CA ASN A 15 -17.17 4.78 23.24
C ASN A 15 -16.07 4.25 24.15
N LEU A 16 -15.52 3.07 23.84
CA LEU A 16 -14.34 2.53 24.51
C LEU A 16 -13.21 2.29 23.51
N TYR A 17 -12.02 2.83 23.82
CA TYR A 17 -10.77 2.53 23.10
C TYR A 17 -9.85 1.73 24.01
N VAL A 18 -9.35 0.61 23.49
CA VAL A 18 -8.37 -0.25 24.16
C VAL A 18 -7.26 -0.65 23.17
N SER A 19 -6.07 -0.96 23.69
CA SER A 19 -5.01 -1.59 22.90
C SER A 19 -4.87 -3.04 23.32
N ALA A 20 -4.84 -3.96 22.37
CA ALA A 20 -4.80 -5.40 22.62
C ALA A 20 -3.44 -5.89 23.15
N ASP A 21 -2.39 -5.06 23.12
CA ASP A 21 -1.10 -5.31 23.73
C ASP A 21 -1.03 -4.87 25.20
N ASN A 22 -2.12 -4.30 25.76
CA ASN A 22 -2.18 -3.89 27.16
C ASN A 22 -2.11 -5.13 28.06
N LEU A 23 -1.36 -5.01 29.18
CA LEU A 23 -1.21 -6.05 30.20
C LEU A 23 -2.56 -6.54 30.78
N TYR A 24 -3.61 -5.74 30.70
CA TYR A 24 -4.98 -6.14 31.09
C TYR A 24 -5.37 -7.45 30.38
N PHE A 25 -5.07 -7.59 29.09
CA PHE A 25 -5.41 -8.75 28.29
C PHE A 25 -4.53 -10.00 28.55
N ALA A 26 -3.55 -9.92 29.45
CA ALA A 26 -2.84 -11.09 29.91
C ALA A 26 -3.74 -12.04 30.75
N ASN A 27 -4.77 -11.47 31.44
CA ASN A 27 -5.65 -12.20 32.34
C ASN A 27 -7.15 -12.01 32.02
N HIS A 28 -7.49 -11.16 31.06
CA HIS A 28 -8.88 -10.83 30.70
C HIS A 28 -9.11 -11.05 29.21
N ARG A 29 -10.31 -11.44 28.86
CA ARG A 29 -10.70 -11.72 27.49
C ARG A 29 -11.39 -10.52 26.86
N ILE A 30 -11.20 -10.36 25.54
CA ILE A 30 -11.89 -9.32 24.77
C ILE A 30 -13.42 -9.48 24.90
N VAL A 31 -13.90 -10.71 24.87
CA VAL A 31 -15.34 -11.01 24.97
C VAL A 31 -15.92 -10.58 26.33
N GLU A 32 -15.17 -10.73 27.42
CA GLU A 32 -15.59 -10.32 28.76
C GLU A 32 -15.65 -8.80 28.89
N LEU A 33 -14.61 -8.11 28.40
CA LEU A 33 -14.59 -6.65 28.33
C LEU A 33 -15.79 -6.10 27.53
N ALA A 34 -16.06 -6.69 26.37
CA ALA A 34 -17.16 -6.27 25.51
C ALA A 34 -18.52 -6.48 26.19
N ASP A 35 -18.69 -7.60 26.91
CA ASP A 35 -19.90 -7.93 27.66
C ASP A 35 -20.18 -6.93 28.80
N GLU A 36 -19.13 -6.58 29.57
CA GLU A 36 -19.21 -5.55 30.61
C GLU A 36 -19.53 -4.18 30.03
N PHE A 37 -18.81 -3.80 28.97
CA PHE A 37 -19.02 -2.51 28.30
C PHE A 37 -20.43 -2.33 27.74
N VAL A 38 -21.01 -3.35 27.12
CA VAL A 38 -22.39 -3.31 26.63
C VAL A 38 -23.40 -3.21 27.78
N LYS A 39 -23.15 -3.89 28.91
CA LYS A 39 -24.02 -3.77 30.10
C LYS A 39 -24.04 -2.36 30.69
N GLU A 40 -22.94 -1.62 30.52
CA GLU A 40 -22.83 -0.20 30.93
C GLU A 40 -23.37 0.77 29.87
N GLY A 41 -23.98 0.27 28.80
CA GLY A 41 -24.54 1.09 27.71
C GLY A 41 -23.59 1.43 26.61
N GLY A 42 -22.43 0.75 26.53
CA GLY A 42 -21.43 0.94 25.47
C GLY A 42 -21.94 0.54 24.09
N THR A 43 -21.61 1.33 23.08
CA THR A 43 -22.09 1.16 21.69
C THR A 43 -20.97 0.99 20.68
N HIS A 44 -19.78 1.53 20.93
CA HIS A 44 -18.66 1.49 20.00
C HIS A 44 -17.36 1.08 20.71
N LEU A 45 -16.82 -0.06 20.31
CA LEU A 45 -15.57 -0.62 20.83
C LEU A 45 -14.47 -0.49 19.78
N TYR A 46 -13.39 0.22 20.12
CA TYR A 46 -12.21 0.41 19.30
C TYR A 46 -11.04 -0.37 19.88
N ILE A 47 -10.49 -1.31 19.12
CA ILE A 47 -9.40 -2.18 19.58
C ILE A 47 -8.18 -1.97 18.67
N ASP A 48 -7.11 -1.44 19.24
CA ASP A 48 -5.84 -1.24 18.54
C ASP A 48 -4.93 -2.44 18.70
N GLU A 49 -4.03 -2.65 17.73
CA GLU A 49 -3.03 -3.73 17.72
C GLU A 49 -3.63 -5.13 17.97
N ILE A 50 -4.82 -5.40 17.41
CA ILE A 50 -5.60 -6.64 17.67
C ILE A 50 -4.78 -7.91 17.45
N HIS A 51 -3.81 -7.88 16.53
CA HIS A 51 -2.96 -9.02 16.18
C HIS A 51 -2.02 -9.45 17.34
N LYS A 52 -1.82 -8.60 18.36
CA LYS A 52 -1.05 -8.94 19.56
C LYS A 52 -1.82 -9.87 20.51
N TYR A 53 -3.15 -9.96 20.38
CA TYR A 53 -3.98 -10.84 21.20
C TYR A 53 -4.22 -12.17 20.49
N SER A 54 -3.74 -13.26 21.10
CA SER A 54 -3.89 -14.61 20.54
C SER A 54 -5.36 -15.04 20.50
N GLY A 55 -5.83 -15.56 19.36
CA GLY A 55 -7.22 -16.01 19.21
C GLY A 55 -8.23 -14.89 18.98
N TRP A 56 -7.81 -13.68 18.73
CA TRP A 56 -8.62 -12.48 18.56
C TRP A 56 -9.81 -12.67 17.58
N SER A 57 -9.60 -13.34 16.44
CA SER A 57 -10.63 -13.50 15.41
C SER A 57 -11.85 -14.29 15.93
N ARG A 58 -11.62 -15.30 16.76
CA ARG A 58 -12.69 -16.10 17.40
C ARG A 58 -13.46 -15.28 18.42
N GLU A 59 -12.75 -14.47 19.20
CA GLU A 59 -13.42 -13.64 20.22
C GLU A 59 -14.19 -12.47 19.61
N ILE A 60 -13.65 -11.82 18.58
CA ILE A 60 -14.41 -10.80 17.81
C ILE A 60 -15.63 -11.40 17.16
N LYS A 61 -15.52 -12.62 16.59
CA LYS A 61 -16.67 -13.34 16.05
C LYS A 61 -17.72 -13.60 17.12
N GLN A 62 -17.32 -14.11 18.29
CA GLN A 62 -18.22 -14.38 19.39
C GLN A 62 -18.88 -13.10 19.90
N THR A 63 -18.13 -12.03 20.08
CA THR A 63 -18.64 -10.72 20.50
C THR A 63 -19.68 -10.19 19.53
N TYR A 64 -19.40 -10.25 18.22
CA TYR A 64 -20.35 -9.84 17.18
C TYR A 64 -21.65 -10.67 17.20
N ASP A 65 -21.54 -11.99 17.39
CA ASP A 65 -22.70 -12.88 17.37
C ASP A 65 -23.56 -12.69 18.63
N VAL A 66 -22.97 -12.33 19.78
CA VAL A 66 -23.68 -12.10 21.05
C VAL A 66 -24.24 -10.67 21.15
N HIS A 67 -23.51 -9.69 20.65
CA HIS A 67 -23.85 -8.26 20.75
C HIS A 67 -23.96 -7.62 19.35
N PRO A 68 -24.98 -7.93 18.55
CA PRO A 68 -25.09 -7.46 17.15
C PRO A 68 -25.27 -5.94 17.02
N ALA A 69 -25.64 -5.24 18.09
CA ALA A 69 -25.75 -3.78 18.13
C ALA A 69 -24.42 -3.09 18.48
N LEU A 70 -23.38 -3.82 18.92
CA LEU A 70 -22.07 -3.27 19.23
C LEU A 70 -21.29 -3.05 17.94
N HIS A 71 -20.90 -1.82 17.69
CA HIS A 71 -20.00 -1.47 16.60
C HIS A 71 -18.55 -1.70 17.01
N ILE A 72 -17.88 -2.64 16.34
CA ILE A 72 -16.49 -2.99 16.64
C ILE A 72 -15.59 -2.51 15.49
N VAL A 73 -14.58 -1.71 15.82
CA VAL A 73 -13.52 -1.31 14.90
C VAL A 73 -12.19 -1.76 15.48
N PHE A 74 -11.45 -2.53 14.74
CA PHE A 74 -10.12 -2.98 15.18
C PHE A 74 -9.05 -2.69 14.13
N THR A 75 -7.83 -2.43 14.59
CA THR A 75 -6.66 -2.24 13.74
C THR A 75 -5.57 -3.22 14.10
N GLY A 76 -4.64 -3.38 13.16
CA GLY A 76 -3.40 -4.11 13.40
C GLY A 76 -2.36 -3.69 12.37
N SER A 77 -1.13 -3.56 12.80
CA SER A 77 0.00 -3.22 11.93
C SER A 77 0.48 -4.41 11.11
N SER A 78 0.23 -5.64 11.57
CA SER A 78 0.53 -6.85 10.81
C SER A 78 -0.60 -7.18 9.82
N VAL A 79 -0.44 -6.76 8.57
CA VAL A 79 -1.39 -7.06 7.47
C VAL A 79 -1.63 -8.56 7.34
N LEU A 80 -0.58 -9.35 7.50
CA LEU A 80 -0.62 -10.80 7.34
C LEU A 80 -1.42 -11.49 8.44
N ASP A 81 -1.31 -11.03 9.69
CA ASP A 81 -2.08 -11.59 10.81
C ASP A 81 -3.57 -11.22 10.72
N ILE A 82 -3.87 -10.00 10.28
CA ILE A 82 -5.25 -9.59 9.98
C ILE A 82 -5.85 -10.49 8.88
N GLN A 83 -5.10 -10.78 7.81
CA GLN A 83 -5.56 -11.67 6.74
C GLN A 83 -5.83 -13.11 7.24
N LYS A 84 -5.05 -13.65 8.18
CA LYS A 84 -5.35 -14.95 8.81
C LYS A 84 -6.70 -14.96 9.51
N GLY A 85 -7.00 -13.91 10.27
CA GLY A 85 -8.26 -13.79 11.01
C GLY A 85 -9.48 -13.55 10.12
N GLN A 86 -9.29 -13.07 8.89
CA GLN A 86 -10.40 -12.80 7.95
C GLN A 86 -11.25 -14.04 7.63
N SER A 87 -10.67 -15.24 7.60
CA SER A 87 -11.42 -16.47 7.32
C SER A 87 -12.54 -16.70 8.32
N ASP A 88 -12.31 -16.38 9.61
CA ASP A 88 -13.31 -16.48 10.68
C ASP A 88 -14.36 -15.36 10.63
N LEU A 89 -14.00 -14.20 10.08
CA LEU A 89 -14.80 -12.98 10.06
C LEU A 89 -15.39 -12.63 8.69
N SER A 90 -15.25 -13.50 7.69
CA SER A 90 -15.54 -13.23 6.26
C SER A 90 -16.94 -12.67 5.96
N ARG A 91 -17.92 -12.87 6.88
CA ARG A 91 -19.29 -12.36 6.76
C ARG A 91 -19.65 -11.32 7.82
N ARG A 92 -18.69 -10.95 8.69
CA ARG A 92 -18.92 -10.12 9.88
C ARG A 92 -18.10 -8.84 9.90
N ALA A 93 -17.00 -8.80 9.17
CA ALA A 93 -16.12 -7.65 9.12
C ALA A 93 -15.79 -7.26 7.68
N VAL A 94 -15.68 -5.94 7.44
CA VAL A 94 -15.14 -5.36 6.21
C VAL A 94 -13.72 -4.88 6.51
N THR A 95 -12.77 -5.32 5.70
CA THR A 95 -11.38 -4.91 5.87
C THR A 95 -11.03 -3.77 4.93
N TYR A 96 -10.47 -2.72 5.49
CA TYR A 96 -9.90 -1.60 4.77
C TYR A 96 -8.38 -1.64 4.90
N HIS A 97 -7.69 -1.43 3.82
CA HIS A 97 -6.23 -1.29 3.80
C HIS A 97 -5.88 0.20 3.80
N LEU A 98 -5.23 0.67 4.87
CA LEU A 98 -4.72 2.02 4.92
C LEU A 98 -3.43 2.08 4.11
N GLN A 99 -3.49 2.75 2.98
CA GLN A 99 -2.32 2.99 2.13
C GLN A 99 -1.38 4.04 2.76
N GLY A 100 -0.15 4.16 2.25
CA GLY A 100 0.64 5.34 2.53
C GLY A 100 0.01 6.59 1.90
N LEU A 101 0.55 7.74 2.21
CA LEU A 101 0.00 9.01 1.74
C LEU A 101 0.03 9.11 0.22
N SER A 102 -1.08 9.55 -0.38
CA SER A 102 -1.08 10.09 -1.73
C SER A 102 -0.33 11.44 -1.78
N PHE A 103 -0.03 11.94 -2.97
CA PHE A 103 0.52 13.28 -3.09
C PHE A 103 -0.46 14.34 -2.54
N ARG A 104 -1.77 14.14 -2.76
CA ARG A 104 -2.82 15.00 -2.19
C ARG A 104 -2.80 15.01 -0.66
N GLU A 105 -2.68 13.85 -0.02
CA GLU A 105 -2.62 13.75 1.44
C GLU A 105 -1.31 14.28 2.01
N PHE A 106 -0.20 14.12 1.29
CA PHE A 106 1.07 14.75 1.62
C PHE A 106 0.97 16.28 1.60
N LEU A 107 0.35 16.85 0.58
CA LEU A 107 0.10 18.29 0.48
C LEU A 107 -0.72 18.80 1.66
N LEU A 108 -1.78 18.08 2.03
CA LEU A 108 -2.60 18.44 3.19
C LEU A 108 -1.82 18.34 4.51
N LEU A 109 -1.11 17.23 4.72
CA LEU A 109 -0.50 16.93 6.02
C LEU A 109 0.74 17.81 6.32
N PHE A 110 1.54 18.11 5.29
CA PHE A 110 2.83 18.77 5.46
C PHE A 110 2.88 20.21 4.97
N HIS A 111 1.95 20.60 4.11
CA HIS A 111 1.94 21.93 3.48
C HIS A 111 0.63 22.69 3.66
N ASP A 112 -0.36 22.11 4.37
CA ASP A 112 -1.69 22.69 4.60
C ASP A 112 -2.43 23.09 3.31
N ILE A 113 -2.11 22.40 2.20
CA ILE A 113 -2.72 22.61 0.90
C ILE A 113 -3.90 21.64 0.74
N HIS A 114 -5.10 22.21 0.62
CA HIS A 114 -6.34 21.45 0.57
C HIS A 114 -6.79 21.15 -0.87
N SER A 115 -7.12 19.91 -1.14
CA SER A 115 -7.71 19.49 -2.41
C SER A 115 -8.65 18.31 -2.23
N LYS A 116 -9.66 18.21 -3.08
CA LYS A 116 -10.44 16.97 -3.22
C LYS A 116 -9.60 15.90 -3.91
N SER A 117 -10.02 14.64 -3.83
CA SER A 117 -9.56 13.61 -4.75
C SER A 117 -10.21 13.77 -6.13
N PHE A 118 -9.51 13.31 -7.18
CA PHE A 118 -9.99 13.37 -8.56
C PHE A 118 -10.14 11.97 -9.13
N SER A 119 -11.25 11.70 -9.81
CA SER A 119 -11.45 10.45 -10.52
C SER A 119 -10.49 10.31 -11.70
N LEU A 120 -10.30 9.07 -12.19
CA LEU A 120 -9.46 8.85 -13.36
C LEU A 120 -9.95 9.65 -14.58
N GLU A 121 -11.25 9.76 -14.78
CA GLU A 121 -11.86 10.55 -15.86
C GLU A 121 -11.56 12.05 -15.72
N GLU A 122 -11.60 12.59 -14.49
CA GLU A 122 -11.22 13.98 -14.23
C GLU A 122 -9.72 14.21 -14.50
N ILE A 123 -8.85 13.28 -14.10
CA ILE A 123 -7.41 13.32 -14.38
C ILE A 123 -7.15 13.32 -15.89
N LEU A 124 -7.76 12.39 -16.62
CA LEU A 124 -7.58 12.26 -18.06
C LEU A 124 -8.21 13.41 -18.87
N SER A 125 -9.19 14.09 -18.29
CA SER A 125 -9.83 15.28 -18.87
C SER A 125 -9.17 16.59 -18.45
N HIS A 126 -7.99 16.54 -17.81
CA HIS A 126 -7.23 17.71 -17.35
C HIS A 126 -8.00 18.62 -16.38
N LYS A 127 -8.87 18.03 -15.54
CA LYS A 127 -9.66 18.78 -14.55
C LYS A 127 -8.97 18.91 -13.19
N VAL A 128 -7.73 18.40 -13.06
CA VAL A 128 -6.93 18.55 -11.84
C VAL A 128 -6.47 20.00 -11.74
N PHE A 129 -7.04 20.69 -10.77
CA PHE A 129 -6.71 22.07 -10.46
C PHE A 129 -6.71 22.26 -8.95
N VAL A 130 -5.67 22.90 -8.42
CA VAL A 130 -5.49 23.21 -7.00
C VAL A 130 -5.01 24.64 -6.88
N ASP A 131 -5.88 25.53 -6.41
CA ASP A 131 -5.63 26.99 -6.34
C ASP A 131 -4.34 27.34 -5.59
N GLU A 132 -4.09 26.64 -4.50
CA GLU A 132 -2.95 26.88 -3.61
C GLU A 132 -1.64 26.24 -4.11
N LEU A 133 -1.66 25.57 -5.28
CA LEU A 133 -0.52 24.85 -5.84
C LEU A 133 -0.18 25.29 -7.28
N PRO A 134 0.25 26.53 -7.50
CA PRO A 134 0.57 27.03 -8.86
C PRO A 134 1.78 26.30 -9.49
N HIS A 135 2.69 25.81 -8.67
CA HIS A 135 3.90 25.11 -9.11
C HIS A 135 4.04 23.75 -8.39
N PRO A 136 3.41 22.69 -8.89
CA PRO A 136 3.36 21.37 -8.21
C PRO A 136 4.70 20.62 -8.20
N LEU A 137 5.57 20.84 -9.18
CA LEU A 137 6.74 20.00 -9.39
C LEU A 137 7.75 20.00 -8.23
N PRO A 138 8.06 21.12 -7.55
CA PRO A 138 8.96 21.08 -6.40
C PRO A 138 8.45 20.19 -5.27
N LEU A 139 7.18 20.34 -4.87
CA LEU A 139 6.54 19.53 -3.82
C LEU A 139 6.36 18.07 -4.28
N PHE A 140 6.09 17.84 -5.55
CA PHE A 140 6.00 16.49 -6.09
C PHE A 140 7.35 15.74 -6.02
N ARG A 141 8.47 16.42 -6.27
CA ARG A 141 9.81 15.83 -6.10
C ARG A 141 10.12 15.53 -4.63
N GLU A 142 9.71 16.39 -3.71
CA GLU A 142 9.81 16.16 -2.27
C GLU A 142 9.00 14.92 -1.87
N TYR A 143 7.75 14.82 -2.32
CA TYR A 143 6.91 13.65 -2.11
C TYR A 143 7.56 12.36 -2.62
N LEU A 144 8.08 12.36 -3.83
CA LEU A 144 8.76 11.18 -4.41
C LEU A 144 9.99 10.76 -3.59
N ALA A 145 10.64 11.70 -2.93
CA ALA A 145 11.81 11.40 -2.09
C ALA A 145 11.41 10.79 -0.73
N THR A 146 10.42 11.38 -0.04
CA THR A 146 10.11 11.04 1.35
C THR A 146 8.62 11.04 1.70
N GLY A 147 7.72 11.61 0.89
CA GLY A 147 6.36 11.99 1.28
C GLY A 147 5.33 10.87 1.41
N TYR A 148 5.66 9.62 1.08
CA TYR A 148 4.70 8.50 1.16
C TYR A 148 4.37 8.08 2.60
N TYR A 149 5.29 8.28 3.54
CA TYR A 149 5.11 7.88 4.93
C TYR A 149 4.82 9.08 5.84
N PRO A 150 3.83 8.99 6.76
CA PRO A 150 3.50 10.09 7.67
C PRO A 150 4.64 10.54 8.59
N PHE A 151 5.64 9.69 8.81
CA PHE A 151 6.82 9.99 9.62
C PHE A 151 8.01 10.53 8.81
N SER A 152 7.80 10.98 7.60
CA SER A 152 8.86 11.42 6.67
C SER A 152 9.67 12.62 7.19
N LEU A 153 9.06 13.50 7.98
CA LEU A 153 9.74 14.65 8.58
C LEU A 153 10.48 14.32 9.89
N GLU A 154 10.36 13.11 10.41
CA GLU A 154 11.06 12.73 11.61
C GLU A 154 12.55 12.46 11.33
N PRO A 155 13.45 12.85 12.25
CA PRO A 155 14.88 12.54 12.10
C PRO A 155 15.12 11.04 11.92
N GLY A 156 16.04 10.69 11.02
CA GLY A 156 16.39 9.29 10.78
C GLY A 156 15.40 8.52 9.90
N PHE A 157 14.73 9.17 8.98
CA PHE A 157 13.74 8.57 8.08
C PHE A 157 14.21 7.25 7.42
N ASN A 158 15.41 7.23 6.81
CA ASN A 158 15.93 6.02 6.16
C ASN A 158 16.15 4.88 7.16
N GLN A 159 16.69 5.18 8.35
CA GLN A 159 16.88 4.19 9.40
C GLN A 159 15.55 3.62 9.90
N ARG A 160 14.50 4.44 9.97
CA ARG A 160 13.14 3.96 10.32
C ARG A 160 12.57 3.05 9.26
N ILE A 161 12.73 3.38 7.98
CA ILE A 161 12.30 2.48 6.88
C ILE A 161 13.05 1.14 6.96
N ASP A 162 14.35 1.14 7.18
CA ASP A 162 15.14 -0.09 7.34
C ASP A 162 14.64 -0.93 8.53
N GLN A 163 14.27 -0.29 9.65
CA GLN A 163 13.67 -0.95 10.80
C GLN A 163 12.30 -1.55 10.47
N VAL A 164 11.43 -0.79 9.78
CA VAL A 164 10.12 -1.27 9.33
C VAL A 164 10.28 -2.48 8.40
N VAL A 165 11.17 -2.41 7.42
CA VAL A 165 11.47 -3.54 6.52
C VAL A 165 11.97 -4.76 7.31
N GLY A 166 12.90 -4.54 8.24
CA GLY A 166 13.42 -5.60 9.12
C GLY A 166 12.30 -6.25 9.93
N GLN A 167 11.52 -5.44 10.65
CA GLN A 167 10.38 -5.92 11.46
C GLN A 167 9.38 -6.70 10.59
N THR A 168 8.98 -6.14 9.46
CA THR A 168 7.99 -6.79 8.57
C THR A 168 8.49 -8.14 8.07
N ILE A 169 9.73 -8.25 7.60
CA ILE A 169 10.23 -9.50 7.01
C ILE A 169 10.66 -10.51 8.08
N GLU A 170 11.43 -10.06 9.07
CA GLU A 170 12.07 -10.95 10.03
C GLU A 170 11.09 -11.40 11.13
N VAL A 171 10.05 -10.62 11.41
CA VAL A 171 9.04 -10.95 12.41
C VAL A 171 7.71 -11.32 11.75
N ASP A 172 7.02 -10.36 11.11
CA ASP A 172 5.63 -10.55 10.68
C ASP A 172 5.50 -11.63 9.59
N VAL A 173 6.31 -11.56 8.52
CA VAL A 173 6.31 -12.56 7.43
C VAL A 173 6.76 -13.93 7.97
N SER A 174 7.77 -13.94 8.83
CA SER A 174 8.31 -15.18 9.39
C SER A 174 7.30 -15.89 10.27
N GLN A 175 6.57 -15.18 11.11
CA GLN A 175 5.51 -15.74 11.95
C GLN A 175 4.30 -16.19 11.09
N TYR A 176 3.92 -15.37 10.12
CA TYR A 176 2.81 -15.69 9.21
C TYR A 176 3.04 -17.00 8.45
N ALA A 177 4.19 -17.14 7.81
CA ALA A 177 4.50 -18.26 6.93
C ALA A 177 5.30 -19.38 7.65
N ASN A 178 5.50 -19.26 8.96
CA ASN A 178 6.30 -20.19 9.77
C ASN A 178 7.70 -20.42 9.18
N LEU A 179 8.39 -19.32 8.84
CA LEU A 179 9.68 -19.38 8.18
C LEU A 179 10.84 -19.53 9.17
N GLN A 180 11.87 -20.25 8.73
CA GLN A 180 13.15 -20.26 9.43
C GLN A 180 13.88 -18.91 9.29
N PRO A 181 14.67 -18.46 10.28
CA PRO A 181 15.41 -17.19 10.19
C PRO A 181 16.32 -17.07 8.96
N SER A 182 16.84 -18.20 8.47
CA SER A 182 17.63 -18.24 7.23
C SER A 182 16.79 -17.88 5.99
N THR A 183 15.51 -18.26 5.97
CA THR A 183 14.59 -17.92 4.87
C THR A 183 14.19 -16.45 4.94
N ALA A 184 13.95 -15.88 6.12
CA ALA A 184 13.70 -14.46 6.29
C ALA A 184 14.83 -13.60 5.73
N ARG A 185 16.08 -13.97 6.00
CA ARG A 185 17.26 -13.30 5.43
C ARG A 185 17.29 -13.36 3.89
N LYS A 186 16.90 -14.48 3.30
CA LYS A 186 16.78 -14.66 1.86
C LYS A 186 15.69 -13.79 1.25
N LEU A 187 14.55 -13.64 1.94
CA LEU A 187 13.49 -12.69 1.52
C LEU A 187 13.98 -11.25 1.54
N LYS A 188 14.71 -10.84 2.56
CA LYS A 188 15.30 -9.49 2.63
C LYS A 188 16.33 -9.26 1.52
N GLN A 189 17.18 -10.25 1.24
CA GLN A 189 18.10 -10.21 0.10
C GLN A 189 17.36 -10.11 -1.23
N MET A 190 16.28 -10.89 -1.41
CA MET A 190 15.43 -10.83 -2.61
C MET A 190 14.82 -9.44 -2.79
N LEU A 191 14.29 -8.83 -1.73
CA LEU A 191 13.76 -7.47 -1.75
C LEU A 191 14.83 -6.46 -2.18
N THR A 192 16.05 -6.56 -1.64
CA THR A 192 17.16 -5.66 -2.00
C THR A 192 17.54 -5.79 -3.49
N ILE A 193 17.60 -7.02 -4.01
CA ILE A 193 17.90 -7.26 -5.44
C ILE A 193 16.79 -6.67 -6.32
N VAL A 194 15.53 -6.93 -5.97
CA VAL A 194 14.37 -6.38 -6.69
C VAL A 194 14.40 -4.86 -6.65
N ALA A 195 14.65 -4.26 -5.49
CA ALA A 195 14.74 -2.82 -5.34
C ALA A 195 15.81 -2.20 -6.25
N GLY A 196 16.98 -2.85 -6.37
CA GLY A 196 18.06 -2.40 -7.25
C GLY A 196 17.73 -2.46 -8.75
N LEU A 197 16.79 -3.31 -9.14
CA LEU A 197 16.44 -3.59 -10.54
C LEU A 197 15.04 -3.13 -10.95
N ALA A 198 14.20 -2.71 -10.00
CA ALA A 198 12.79 -2.39 -10.27
C ALA A 198 12.63 -1.21 -11.23
N PRO A 199 11.67 -1.28 -12.20
CA PRO A 199 10.77 -2.40 -12.47
C PRO A 199 11.53 -3.63 -13.01
N TYR A 200 11.47 -4.71 -12.26
CA TYR A 200 12.20 -5.93 -12.57
C TYR A 200 11.35 -6.89 -13.40
N LYS A 201 11.78 -7.22 -14.61
CA LYS A 201 11.21 -8.32 -15.38
C LYS A 201 11.73 -9.63 -14.80
N PRO A 202 10.89 -10.47 -14.19
CA PRO A 202 11.38 -11.57 -13.39
C PRO A 202 12.05 -12.65 -14.24
N ASN A 203 13.35 -12.83 -14.00
CA ASN A 203 14.07 -14.05 -14.35
C ASN A 203 14.21 -14.88 -13.07
N PHE A 204 13.25 -15.78 -12.83
CA PHE A 204 13.19 -16.55 -11.58
C PHE A 204 14.41 -17.44 -11.38
N GLU A 205 15.06 -17.89 -12.43
CA GLU A 205 16.26 -18.70 -12.37
C GLU A 205 17.47 -17.89 -11.88
N HIS A 206 17.65 -16.68 -12.44
CA HIS A 206 18.67 -15.77 -12.00
C HIS A 206 18.44 -15.34 -10.53
N LEU A 207 17.24 -14.92 -10.20
CA LEU A 207 16.90 -14.49 -8.84
C LEU A 207 17.08 -15.61 -7.82
N ALA A 208 16.69 -16.84 -8.17
CA ALA A 208 16.88 -18.04 -7.35
C ALA A 208 18.36 -18.30 -7.07
N LYS A 209 19.21 -18.17 -8.08
CA LYS A 209 20.67 -18.35 -7.97
C LYS A 209 21.30 -17.30 -7.07
N GLU A 210 20.97 -16.02 -7.26
CA GLU A 210 21.51 -14.91 -6.46
C GLU A 210 21.12 -15.01 -4.98
N VAL A 211 19.88 -15.44 -4.69
CA VAL A 211 19.36 -15.57 -3.31
C VAL A 211 19.70 -16.92 -2.68
N GLY A 212 20.12 -17.90 -3.48
CA GLY A 212 20.40 -19.25 -3.01
C GLY A 212 19.14 -20.01 -2.58
N VAL A 213 18.08 -19.96 -3.40
CA VAL A 213 16.80 -20.66 -3.19
C VAL A 213 16.43 -21.51 -4.41
N SER A 214 15.41 -22.38 -4.26
CA SER A 214 14.84 -23.07 -5.40
C SER A 214 14.07 -22.09 -6.30
N LYS A 215 14.19 -22.23 -7.61
CA LYS A 215 13.43 -21.47 -8.62
C LYS A 215 11.92 -21.55 -8.37
N ASN A 216 11.44 -22.71 -7.94
CA ASN A 216 10.01 -22.92 -7.68
C ASN A 216 9.48 -22.13 -6.48
N ASN A 217 10.34 -21.73 -5.53
CA ASN A 217 9.94 -20.94 -4.36
C ASN A 217 9.91 -19.43 -4.63
N VAL A 218 10.52 -18.96 -5.74
CA VAL A 218 10.61 -17.52 -6.02
C VAL A 218 9.25 -16.85 -6.18
N PRO A 219 8.26 -17.42 -6.91
CA PRO A 219 6.92 -16.83 -7.00
C PRO A 219 6.22 -16.71 -5.64
N ASP A 220 6.35 -17.74 -4.79
CA ASP A 220 5.74 -17.74 -3.45
C ASP A 220 6.40 -16.67 -2.56
N TYR A 221 7.71 -16.53 -2.62
CA TYR A 221 8.43 -15.50 -1.87
C TYR A 221 8.08 -14.08 -2.33
N LEU A 222 7.96 -13.87 -3.64
CA LEU A 222 7.47 -12.60 -4.18
C LEU A 222 6.03 -12.30 -3.73
N THR A 223 5.18 -13.31 -3.70
CA THR A 223 3.80 -13.18 -3.21
C THR A 223 3.76 -12.86 -1.70
N LEU A 224 4.64 -13.44 -0.89
CA LEU A 224 4.77 -13.09 0.52
C LEU A 224 5.21 -11.63 0.70
N LEU A 225 6.20 -11.18 -0.09
CA LEU A 225 6.64 -9.77 -0.08
C LEU A 225 5.54 -8.81 -0.58
N GLU A 226 4.73 -9.20 -1.56
CA GLU A 226 3.57 -8.41 -2.00
C GLU A 226 2.52 -8.28 -0.89
N ARG A 227 2.17 -9.38 -0.23
CA ARG A 227 1.22 -9.37 0.89
C ARG A 227 1.71 -8.55 2.08
N ALA A 228 3.02 -8.50 2.27
CA ALA A 228 3.66 -7.71 3.31
C ALA A 228 3.82 -6.21 2.93
N GLY A 229 3.36 -5.79 1.75
CA GLY A 229 3.46 -4.41 1.30
C GLY A 229 4.89 -3.96 0.95
N MET A 230 5.78 -4.92 0.63
CA MET A 230 7.18 -4.60 0.26
C MET A 230 7.39 -4.46 -1.24
N VAL A 231 6.60 -5.17 -2.04
CA VAL A 231 6.64 -5.14 -3.51
C VAL A 231 5.24 -5.09 -4.10
N GLY A 232 5.16 -4.68 -5.36
CA GLY A 232 3.95 -4.78 -6.16
C GLY A 232 4.19 -5.67 -7.37
N LEU A 233 3.33 -6.66 -7.58
CA LEU A 233 3.44 -7.60 -8.70
C LEU A 233 2.49 -7.18 -9.82
N LEU A 234 3.04 -6.68 -10.90
CA LEU A 234 2.28 -6.39 -12.12
C LEU A 234 2.09 -7.68 -12.90
N ARG A 235 0.83 -8.09 -13.04
CA ARG A 235 0.45 -9.34 -13.71
C ARG A 235 -0.24 -9.04 -15.04
N ASP A 236 -0.19 -10.00 -15.95
CA ASP A 236 -0.98 -9.96 -17.16
C ASP A 236 -2.49 -10.16 -16.87
N ASN A 237 -3.32 -9.92 -17.88
CA ASN A 237 -4.78 -10.09 -17.79
C ASN A 237 -5.18 -11.50 -18.22
N THR A 238 -4.78 -12.52 -17.46
CA THR A 238 -5.18 -13.90 -17.76
C THR A 238 -6.63 -14.13 -17.34
N ALA A 239 -7.51 -14.40 -18.31
CA ALA A 239 -8.93 -14.71 -18.12
C ALA A 239 -9.71 -13.66 -17.29
N GLY A 240 -9.28 -12.40 -17.32
CA GLY A 240 -9.89 -11.32 -16.57
C GLY A 240 -9.61 -11.31 -15.06
N MET A 241 -8.84 -12.27 -14.54
CA MET A 241 -8.50 -12.40 -13.14
C MET A 241 -7.01 -12.12 -12.88
N ARG A 242 -6.71 -10.95 -12.33
CA ARG A 242 -5.34 -10.54 -11.98
C ARG A 242 -4.60 -11.56 -11.10
N ALA A 243 -5.31 -12.18 -10.15
CA ALA A 243 -4.69 -13.10 -9.19
C ALA A 243 -4.09 -14.37 -9.85
N LEU A 244 -4.58 -14.73 -11.04
CA LEU A 244 -4.12 -15.88 -11.81
C LEU A 244 -3.15 -15.49 -12.93
N GLY A 245 -2.95 -14.19 -13.18
CA GLY A 245 -2.06 -13.68 -14.21
C GLY A 245 -0.59 -13.97 -13.91
N LYS A 246 0.18 -14.18 -14.98
CA LYS A 246 1.63 -14.30 -14.89
C LYS A 246 2.25 -12.99 -14.39
N ILE A 247 3.26 -13.08 -13.53
CA ILE A 247 4.03 -11.92 -13.06
C ILE A 247 4.90 -11.43 -14.23
N GLU A 248 4.58 -10.24 -14.75
CA GLU A 248 5.29 -9.61 -15.88
C GLU A 248 6.37 -8.64 -15.42
N LYS A 249 6.08 -7.85 -14.35
CA LYS A 249 7.05 -6.94 -13.73
C LYS A 249 6.88 -6.97 -12.20
N VAL A 250 7.97 -6.75 -11.49
CA VAL A 250 8.00 -6.57 -10.03
C VAL A 250 8.46 -5.15 -9.73
N TYR A 251 7.66 -4.40 -9.00
CA TYR A 251 7.95 -3.07 -8.49
C TYR A 251 8.27 -3.14 -7.00
N VAL A 252 9.04 -2.19 -6.51
CA VAL A 252 9.03 -1.89 -5.07
C VAL A 252 7.67 -1.26 -4.72
N ASP A 253 7.20 -1.42 -3.51
CA ASP A 253 5.87 -0.96 -3.12
C ASP A 253 5.61 0.52 -3.41
N ASN A 254 6.58 1.38 -3.09
CA ASN A 254 6.47 2.82 -3.26
C ASN A 254 7.83 3.48 -3.56
N PRO A 255 7.85 4.73 -4.05
CA PRO A 255 9.07 5.46 -4.38
C PRO A 255 10.05 5.63 -3.21
N ASN A 256 9.56 5.90 -2.00
CA ASN A 256 10.43 6.14 -0.84
C ASN A 256 11.16 4.86 -0.40
N LEU A 257 10.47 3.72 -0.43
CA LEU A 257 11.08 2.42 -0.17
C LEU A 257 12.16 2.11 -1.21
N MET A 258 11.91 2.41 -2.50
CA MET A 258 12.90 2.27 -3.56
C MET A 258 14.15 3.11 -3.29
N THR A 259 13.99 4.37 -2.94
CA THR A 259 15.09 5.30 -2.66
C THR A 259 15.95 4.83 -1.48
N THR A 260 15.31 4.37 -0.41
CA THR A 260 16.01 3.88 0.79
C THR A 260 16.76 2.58 0.51
N LEU A 261 16.14 1.60 -0.13
CA LEU A 261 16.75 0.28 -0.35
C LEU A 261 17.89 0.31 -1.40
N GLN A 262 17.89 1.27 -2.31
CA GLN A 262 18.95 1.40 -3.32
C GLN A 262 20.23 2.07 -2.80
N ALA A 263 20.22 2.58 -1.57
CA ALA A 263 21.36 3.31 -0.98
C ALA A 263 21.95 4.41 -1.90
N GLY A 264 21.12 4.98 -2.77
CA GLY A 264 21.56 5.94 -3.78
C GLY A 264 20.41 6.61 -4.51
N LYS A 265 20.72 7.21 -5.66
CA LYS A 265 19.71 7.82 -6.52
C LYS A 265 19.08 6.76 -7.41
N PRO A 266 17.78 6.44 -7.24
CA PRO A 266 17.09 5.50 -8.13
C PRO A 266 17.08 6.03 -9.56
N ASN A 267 16.99 5.12 -10.53
CA ASN A 267 16.73 5.51 -11.91
C ASN A 267 15.38 6.24 -11.98
N ILE A 268 15.39 7.44 -12.55
CA ILE A 268 14.21 8.30 -12.57
C ILE A 268 13.05 7.70 -13.38
N GLY A 269 13.34 6.91 -14.42
CA GLY A 269 12.32 6.19 -15.18
C GLY A 269 11.61 5.16 -14.31
N ASN A 270 12.39 4.39 -13.55
CA ASN A 270 11.90 3.38 -12.62
C ASN A 270 11.05 4.01 -11.49
N LEU A 271 11.48 5.17 -11.00
CA LEU A 271 10.76 5.92 -9.97
C LEU A 271 9.37 6.36 -10.46
N ARG A 272 9.27 6.84 -11.71
CA ARG A 272 8.02 7.26 -12.35
C ARG A 272 7.02 6.10 -12.47
N GLU A 273 7.47 4.97 -13.01
CA GLU A 273 6.61 3.78 -13.13
C GLU A 273 6.18 3.26 -11.75
N THR A 274 7.10 3.23 -10.77
CA THR A 274 6.78 2.81 -9.40
C THR A 274 5.74 3.72 -8.77
N PHE A 275 5.88 5.04 -8.92
CA PHE A 275 4.89 6.00 -8.43
C PHE A 275 3.52 5.79 -9.09
N PHE A 276 3.46 5.74 -10.41
CA PHE A 276 2.21 5.53 -11.14
C PHE A 276 1.51 4.25 -10.69
N TYR A 277 2.24 3.14 -10.65
CA TYR A 277 1.71 1.85 -10.21
C TYR A 277 1.21 1.89 -8.77
N ASN A 278 1.99 2.48 -7.85
CA ASN A 278 1.62 2.62 -6.44
C ASN A 278 0.31 3.39 -6.27
N GLN A 279 0.18 4.56 -6.90
CA GLN A 279 -1.00 5.41 -6.75
C GLN A 279 -2.24 4.81 -7.43
N MET A 280 -2.09 4.29 -8.63
CA MET A 280 -3.22 3.79 -9.41
C MET A 280 -3.83 2.50 -8.85
N ARG A 281 -3.03 1.61 -8.29
CA ARG A 281 -3.52 0.32 -7.77
C ARG A 281 -4.42 0.45 -6.52
N VAL A 282 -4.49 1.64 -5.91
CA VAL A 282 -5.37 1.90 -4.74
C VAL A 282 -6.84 1.79 -5.15
N ASN A 283 -7.22 2.45 -6.24
CA ASN A 283 -8.60 2.54 -6.70
C ASN A 283 -8.87 1.75 -7.99
N HIS A 284 -7.81 1.24 -8.66
CA HIS A 284 -7.95 0.63 -9.98
C HIS A 284 -7.20 -0.70 -10.08
N GLN A 285 -7.72 -1.59 -10.92
CA GLN A 285 -7.00 -2.79 -11.30
C GLN A 285 -5.96 -2.44 -12.37
N VAL A 286 -4.69 -2.40 -11.97
CA VAL A 286 -3.56 -2.15 -12.87
C VAL A 286 -2.98 -3.47 -13.35
N MET A 287 -2.86 -3.62 -14.66
CA MET A 287 -2.34 -4.82 -15.32
C MET A 287 -1.19 -4.48 -16.28
N ALA A 288 -0.41 -5.47 -16.65
CA ALA A 288 0.61 -5.29 -17.68
C ALA A 288 -0.06 -5.06 -19.04
N SER A 289 0.44 -4.09 -19.78
CA SER A 289 0.07 -3.89 -21.18
C SER A 289 0.99 -4.69 -22.10
N LYS A 290 0.47 -5.14 -23.23
CA LYS A 290 1.26 -5.73 -24.31
C LYS A 290 1.91 -4.68 -25.19
N GLU A 291 1.30 -3.50 -25.26
CA GLU A 291 1.68 -2.41 -26.14
C GLU A 291 2.56 -1.38 -25.43
N SER A 292 2.45 -1.28 -24.07
CA SER A 292 3.07 -0.20 -23.31
C SER A 292 3.38 -0.63 -21.86
N ASP A 293 3.45 0.31 -20.91
CA ASP A 293 3.81 0.02 -19.53
C ASP A 293 2.65 -0.58 -18.73
N PHE A 294 1.47 0.04 -18.77
CA PHE A 294 0.32 -0.35 -17.96
C PHE A 294 -0.98 -0.36 -18.73
N PHE A 295 -1.89 -1.22 -18.29
CA PHE A 295 -3.29 -1.23 -18.71
C PHE A 295 -4.21 -1.05 -17.50
N VAL A 296 -5.09 -0.05 -17.57
CA VAL A 296 -6.18 0.19 -16.62
C VAL A 296 -7.43 0.42 -17.46
N SER A 297 -8.29 -0.58 -17.51
CA SER A 297 -9.42 -0.62 -18.46
C SER A 297 -10.25 0.66 -18.51
N PRO A 298 -10.49 1.23 -19.71
CA PRO A 298 -10.07 0.76 -21.02
C PRO A 298 -8.73 1.36 -21.51
N TYR A 299 -8.00 2.08 -20.68
CA TYR A 299 -6.86 2.91 -21.05
C TYR A 299 -5.53 2.15 -20.99
N THR A 300 -4.64 2.47 -21.94
CA THR A 300 -3.23 2.03 -21.95
C THR A 300 -2.31 3.20 -21.67
N PHE A 301 -1.39 3.05 -20.74
CA PHE A 301 -0.51 4.11 -20.26
C PHE A 301 0.95 3.85 -20.59
N GLU A 302 1.61 4.86 -21.17
CA GLU A 302 3.03 4.92 -21.40
C GLU A 302 3.64 5.99 -20.51
N ILE A 303 4.58 5.61 -19.63
CA ILE A 303 5.15 6.50 -18.63
C ILE A 303 6.52 7.02 -19.11
N GLY A 304 6.74 8.31 -18.94
CA GLY A 304 8.04 8.86 -19.33
C GLY A 304 8.34 10.25 -18.78
N GLY A 305 9.48 10.78 -19.20
CA GLY A 305 9.87 12.15 -18.89
C GLY A 305 9.27 13.15 -19.88
N ARG A 306 9.55 14.44 -19.69
CA ARG A 306 9.03 15.55 -20.48
C ARG A 306 9.13 15.35 -22.02
N LYS A 307 10.19 14.69 -22.49
CA LYS A 307 10.42 14.46 -23.93
C LYS A 307 9.83 13.16 -24.47
N LYS A 308 9.07 12.40 -23.67
CA LYS A 308 8.46 11.13 -24.12
C LYS A 308 7.56 11.36 -25.32
N GLY A 309 7.80 10.61 -26.39
CA GLY A 309 7.04 10.69 -27.63
C GLY A 309 5.86 9.70 -27.68
N ARG A 310 5.04 9.79 -28.74
CA ARG A 310 3.79 9.02 -28.94
C ARG A 310 4.00 7.65 -29.59
N LYS A 311 5.19 7.33 -30.07
CA LYS A 311 5.46 6.19 -30.96
C LYS A 311 4.93 4.85 -30.46
N GLN A 312 5.00 4.59 -29.17
CA GLN A 312 4.60 3.30 -28.58
C GLN A 312 3.07 3.12 -28.48
N ILE A 313 2.32 4.22 -28.39
CA ILE A 313 0.86 4.19 -28.22
C ILE A 313 0.11 4.80 -29.39
N GLU A 314 0.80 5.11 -30.50
CA GLU A 314 0.21 5.78 -31.66
C GLU A 314 -0.95 5.00 -32.29
N THR A 315 -0.88 3.68 -32.24
CA THR A 315 -1.90 2.77 -32.78
C THR A 315 -2.92 2.31 -31.73
N VAL A 316 -2.78 2.73 -30.48
CA VAL A 316 -3.65 2.32 -29.36
C VAL A 316 -4.76 3.34 -29.19
N SER A 317 -6.03 2.93 -29.42
CA SER A 317 -7.20 3.85 -29.42
C SER A 317 -7.37 4.61 -28.12
N GLU A 318 -7.15 3.96 -26.96
CA GLU A 318 -7.25 4.56 -25.63
C GLU A 318 -5.87 4.77 -24.98
N GLY A 319 -4.86 5.09 -25.82
CA GLY A 319 -3.50 5.35 -25.36
C GLY A 319 -3.37 6.71 -24.65
N ARG A 320 -2.64 6.74 -23.55
CA ARG A 320 -2.30 7.96 -22.78
C ARG A 320 -0.81 8.00 -22.50
N ILE A 321 -0.20 9.16 -22.61
CA ILE A 321 1.20 9.40 -22.26
C ILE A 321 1.25 10.13 -20.93
N VAL A 322 1.85 9.51 -19.95
CA VAL A 322 2.04 10.14 -18.64
C VAL A 322 3.45 10.73 -18.59
N LYS A 323 3.52 12.04 -18.47
CA LYS A 323 4.78 12.79 -18.52
C LYS A 323 5.14 13.39 -17.16
N ASP A 324 6.35 13.11 -16.74
CA ASP A 324 6.98 13.83 -15.63
C ASP A 324 7.60 15.14 -16.12
N ASP A 325 7.90 16.04 -15.17
CA ASP A 325 8.47 17.37 -15.39
C ASP A 325 7.59 18.28 -16.27
N ILE A 326 6.27 18.08 -16.28
CA ILE A 326 5.28 19.01 -16.83
C ILE A 326 4.24 19.36 -15.77
N GLU A 327 3.87 20.64 -15.67
CA GLU A 327 2.86 21.12 -14.71
C GLU A 327 1.45 20.94 -15.25
N THR A 328 1.26 21.13 -16.54
CA THR A 328 -0.02 21.01 -17.24
C THR A 328 0.11 20.09 -18.43
N GLY A 329 -0.99 19.42 -18.78
CA GLY A 329 -1.06 18.53 -19.93
C GLY A 329 -2.10 18.96 -20.96
N HIS A 330 -2.13 18.28 -22.10
CA HIS A 330 -3.12 18.50 -23.15
C HIS A 330 -3.36 17.23 -23.96
N GLY A 331 -4.60 17.03 -24.38
CA GLY A 331 -5.00 15.86 -25.16
C GLY A 331 -4.67 14.56 -24.44
N ILE A 332 -3.81 13.70 -25.03
CA ILE A 332 -3.42 12.42 -24.45
C ILE A 332 -2.20 12.52 -23.51
N GLU A 333 -1.62 13.70 -23.35
CA GLU A 333 -0.42 13.91 -22.53
C GLU A 333 -0.81 14.40 -21.13
N ILE A 334 -0.67 13.55 -20.12
CA ILE A 334 -1.14 13.76 -18.76
C ILE A 334 0.07 13.96 -17.83
N PRO A 335 0.10 15.00 -16.96
CA PRO A 335 1.14 15.16 -15.95
C PRO A 335 1.18 14.01 -14.97
N LEU A 336 2.36 13.50 -14.67
CA LEU A 336 2.54 12.36 -13.74
C LEU A 336 1.98 12.70 -12.35
N TRP A 337 2.18 13.91 -11.84
CA TRP A 337 1.73 14.31 -10.51
C TRP A 337 0.20 14.28 -10.35
N TYR A 338 -0.59 14.40 -11.45
CA TYR A 338 -2.05 14.28 -11.39
C TYR A 338 -2.52 12.97 -10.77
N PHE A 339 -1.79 11.88 -11.02
CA PHE A 339 -2.13 10.55 -10.50
C PHE A 339 -1.94 10.43 -8.98
N GLY A 340 -1.17 11.33 -8.37
CA GLY A 340 -1.06 11.45 -6.91
C GLY A 340 -2.23 12.17 -6.25
N MET A 341 -3.21 12.64 -7.04
CA MET A 341 -4.46 13.27 -6.58
C MET A 341 -5.65 12.29 -6.64
N ASN A 342 -5.41 11.01 -6.90
CA ASN A 342 -6.42 9.99 -7.16
C ASN A 342 -7.17 9.52 -5.89
N TYR A 343 -6.56 9.64 -4.69
CA TYR A 343 -7.17 9.27 -3.41
C TYR A 343 -6.76 10.19 -2.27
#